data_69bf222f6ba18ce41aa4a2d432ff7a98
#
_entry.id   69bf222f6ba18ce41aa4a2d432ff7a98
#
_cell.length_a   1.000
_cell.length_b   1.000
_cell.length_c   1.000
_cell.angle_alpha   90.00
_cell.angle_beta   90.00
_cell.angle_gamma   90.00
#
_symmetry.space_group_name_H-M   'P 1'
#
loop_
_entity.id
_entity.type
_entity.pdbx_description
1 polymer ?
#
loop_
_entity_poly.entity_id
_entity_poly.type
_entity_poly.pdbx_seq_one_letter_code
_entity_poly.pdbx_strand_id
1 'polypeptide(L)'
;MRKLSILEMNRLSVEEFHEAEKMPLVVVLDDVRSLYNVGSVFRTCDAFRVEAVYLCGITATPPHVEIHKTALGAEDSVSWRYFKTADEAVEELKQRGYYTYAVEQAEGSTKLQDLKTHPPAPPCMEGSDMPLQDKAEKLSTPLHIGRGRGVGLVLGNEVKGVHQSVVDACDDCLEIPQFGTKHSMNVSVTAGIVIWEFARRMLLGK
;
A
#
# COMPACT_ATOMS: atom_id res chain seq x y z
N MET A 1 -3.64 -32.53 -10.83
CA MET A 1 -4.32 -31.26 -10.40
C MET A 1 -5.11 -30.70 -11.57
N ARG A 2 -6.31 -30.16 -11.33
CA ARG A 2 -7.17 -29.52 -12.33
C ARG A 2 -7.19 -28.00 -12.10
N LYS A 3 -7.20 -27.19 -13.17
CA LYS A 3 -7.41 -25.74 -13.07
C LYS A 3 -8.85 -25.46 -12.66
N LEU A 4 -9.04 -24.50 -11.76
CA LEU A 4 -10.35 -23.97 -11.42
C LEU A 4 -10.89 -23.11 -12.58
N SER A 5 -12.18 -23.18 -12.83
CA SER A 5 -12.87 -22.24 -13.71
C SER A 5 -13.06 -20.90 -13.00
N ILE A 6 -13.35 -19.83 -13.75
CA ILE A 6 -13.59 -18.49 -13.20
C ILE A 6 -14.74 -18.52 -12.19
N LEU A 7 -15.82 -19.26 -12.48
CA LEU A 7 -16.98 -19.40 -11.60
C LEU A 7 -16.65 -20.08 -10.27
N GLU A 8 -15.74 -21.05 -10.28
CA GLU A 8 -15.31 -21.75 -9.06
C GLU A 8 -14.40 -20.92 -8.16
N MET A 9 -13.82 -19.80 -8.66
CA MET A 9 -12.96 -18.94 -7.88
C MET A 9 -13.73 -17.98 -6.94
N ASN A 10 -15.06 -17.84 -7.13
CA ASN A 10 -15.94 -16.98 -6.32
C ASN A 10 -15.36 -15.58 -6.09
N ARG A 11 -14.95 -14.90 -7.18
CA ARG A 11 -14.43 -13.53 -7.12
C ARG A 11 -15.57 -12.56 -6.85
N LEU A 12 -15.28 -11.54 -6.04
CA LEU A 12 -16.23 -10.47 -5.74
C LEU A 12 -16.58 -9.67 -7.01
N SER A 13 -17.80 -9.18 -7.09
CA SER A 13 -18.14 -8.10 -8.01
C SER A 13 -17.51 -6.78 -7.54
N VAL A 14 -17.55 -5.73 -8.36
CA VAL A 14 -17.05 -4.41 -7.98
C VAL A 14 -17.84 -3.86 -6.78
N GLU A 15 -19.15 -4.04 -6.77
CA GLU A 15 -20.03 -3.62 -5.67
C GLU A 15 -19.71 -4.36 -4.38
N GLU A 16 -19.60 -5.69 -4.45
CA GLU A 16 -19.21 -6.53 -3.31
C GLU A 16 -17.80 -6.18 -2.81
N PHE A 17 -16.89 -5.83 -3.73
CA PHE A 17 -15.54 -5.37 -3.35
C PHE A 17 -15.62 -4.07 -2.56
N HIS A 18 -16.46 -3.10 -2.97
CA HIS A 18 -16.60 -1.82 -2.25
C HIS A 18 -17.14 -2.02 -0.83
N GLU A 19 -18.05 -2.96 -0.63
CA GLU A 19 -18.64 -3.29 0.68
C GLU A 19 -17.74 -4.16 1.56
N ALA A 20 -16.85 -4.94 0.94
CA ALA A 20 -15.97 -5.86 1.66
C ALA A 20 -14.96 -5.12 2.55
N GLU A 21 -14.62 -5.74 3.70
CA GLU A 21 -13.53 -5.27 4.55
C GLU A 21 -12.22 -5.21 3.77
N LYS A 22 -11.51 -4.08 3.89
CA LYS A 22 -10.24 -3.85 3.22
C LYS A 22 -9.07 -4.21 4.13
N MET A 23 -7.99 -4.68 3.52
CA MET A 23 -6.70 -4.74 4.20
C MET A 23 -6.26 -3.28 4.49
N PRO A 24 -5.96 -2.92 5.74
CA PRO A 24 -5.58 -1.55 6.12
C PRO A 24 -4.17 -1.21 5.61
N LEU A 25 -4.03 -1.19 4.32
CA LEU A 25 -2.81 -0.88 3.57
C LEU A 25 -3.14 0.15 2.50
N VAL A 26 -2.34 1.22 2.42
CA VAL A 26 -2.39 2.21 1.35
C VAL A 26 -1.08 2.18 0.58
N VAL A 27 -1.17 2.09 -0.74
CA VAL A 27 0.00 2.14 -1.63
C VAL A 27 0.12 3.53 -2.21
N VAL A 28 1.26 4.18 -2.04
CA VAL A 28 1.59 5.51 -2.58
C VAL A 28 2.56 5.34 -3.73
N LEU A 29 2.22 5.90 -4.90
CA LEU A 29 3.07 5.90 -6.09
C LEU A 29 3.67 7.30 -6.30
N ASP A 30 4.96 7.43 -5.97
CA ASP A 30 5.72 8.69 -6.04
C ASP A 30 6.36 8.85 -7.41
N ASP A 31 5.78 9.71 -8.26
CA ASP A 31 6.27 10.00 -9.61
C ASP A 31 6.47 8.77 -10.52
N VAL A 32 5.62 7.76 -10.39
CA VAL A 32 5.67 6.55 -11.24
C VAL A 32 5.24 6.91 -12.67
N ARG A 33 6.16 6.72 -13.62
CA ARG A 33 5.99 7.17 -15.01
C ARG A 33 5.22 6.19 -15.89
N SER A 34 5.39 4.90 -15.65
CA SER A 34 4.83 3.85 -16.50
C SER A 34 3.38 3.59 -16.14
N LEU A 35 2.48 3.94 -17.06
CA LEU A 35 1.05 3.65 -16.99
C LEU A 35 0.76 2.15 -16.80
N TYR A 36 1.58 1.30 -17.42
CA TYR A 36 1.46 -0.16 -17.25
C TYR A 36 1.83 -0.61 -15.84
N ASN A 37 2.82 0.04 -15.20
CA ASN A 37 3.15 -0.24 -13.80
C ASN A 37 2.01 0.20 -12.89
N VAL A 38 1.44 1.39 -13.11
CA VAL A 38 0.28 1.88 -12.35
C VAL A 38 -0.88 0.88 -12.42
N GLY A 39 -1.27 0.46 -13.62
CA GLY A 39 -2.34 -0.54 -13.79
C GLY A 39 -2.03 -1.89 -13.15
N SER A 40 -0.78 -2.35 -13.24
CA SER A 40 -0.34 -3.59 -12.58
C SER A 40 -0.41 -3.51 -11.06
N VAL A 41 -0.11 -2.33 -10.48
CA VAL A 41 -0.25 -2.08 -9.04
C VAL A 41 -1.74 -2.13 -8.66
N PHE A 42 -2.63 -1.46 -9.40
CA PHE A 42 -4.08 -1.55 -9.16
C PHE A 42 -4.56 -3.00 -9.12
N ARG A 43 -4.15 -3.80 -10.10
CA ARG A 43 -4.53 -5.22 -10.17
C ARG A 43 -4.02 -6.03 -8.98
N THR A 44 -2.82 -5.73 -8.48
CA THR A 44 -2.29 -6.36 -7.27
C THR A 44 -3.06 -5.90 -6.04
N CYS A 45 -3.38 -4.61 -5.94
CA CYS A 45 -4.16 -4.05 -4.84
C CYS A 45 -5.57 -4.65 -4.76
N ASP A 46 -6.22 -4.86 -5.90
CA ASP A 46 -7.50 -5.56 -5.99
C ASP A 46 -7.40 -6.98 -5.44
N ALA A 47 -6.39 -7.75 -5.89
CA ALA A 47 -6.21 -9.14 -5.50
C ALA A 47 -6.09 -9.35 -3.97
N PHE A 48 -5.60 -8.35 -3.23
CA PHE A 48 -5.41 -8.40 -1.77
C PHE A 48 -6.33 -7.46 -1.01
N ARG A 49 -7.33 -6.88 -1.65
CA ARG A 49 -8.28 -5.92 -1.05
C ARG A 49 -7.57 -4.79 -0.32
N VAL A 50 -6.51 -4.23 -0.92
CA VAL A 50 -5.81 -3.04 -0.43
C VAL A 50 -6.79 -1.88 -0.31
N GLU A 51 -6.70 -1.08 0.76
CA GLU A 51 -7.65 -0.01 1.06
C GLU A 51 -7.68 1.06 -0.03
N ALA A 52 -6.50 1.54 -0.46
CA ALA A 52 -6.42 2.57 -1.49
C ALA A 52 -5.05 2.63 -2.18
N VAL A 53 -5.04 3.27 -3.36
CA VAL A 53 -3.82 3.69 -4.07
C VAL A 53 -3.78 5.23 -4.10
N TYR A 54 -2.69 5.83 -3.64
CA TYR A 54 -2.42 7.26 -3.73
C TYR A 54 -1.46 7.53 -4.88
N LEU A 55 -1.89 8.37 -5.81
CA LEU A 55 -1.16 8.69 -7.05
C LEU A 55 -0.57 10.09 -6.90
N CYS A 56 0.77 10.21 -6.94
CA CYS A 56 1.44 11.46 -6.60
C CYS A 56 2.25 12.02 -7.79
N GLY A 57 2.29 13.34 -7.88
CA GLY A 57 3.09 14.06 -8.84
C GLY A 57 2.72 13.74 -10.29
N ILE A 58 3.69 13.24 -11.06
CA ILE A 58 3.49 12.88 -12.48
C ILE A 58 2.83 11.51 -12.69
N THR A 59 2.53 10.77 -11.62
CA THR A 59 1.82 9.50 -11.72
C THR A 59 0.44 9.71 -12.33
N ALA A 60 0.18 9.04 -13.45
CA ALA A 60 -1.10 9.17 -14.14
C ALA A 60 -2.26 8.57 -13.34
N THR A 61 -3.44 9.15 -13.53
CA THR A 61 -4.67 8.75 -12.83
C THR A 61 -5.65 8.04 -13.77
N PRO A 62 -6.49 7.12 -13.27
CA PRO A 62 -7.67 6.68 -13.99
C PRO A 62 -8.67 7.85 -14.28
N PRO A 63 -9.50 7.76 -15.34
CA PRO A 63 -9.51 6.71 -16.34
C PRO A 63 -8.41 6.93 -17.40
N HIS A 64 -7.67 5.89 -17.73
CA HIS A 64 -6.66 5.94 -18.79
C HIS A 64 -6.53 4.59 -19.48
N VAL A 65 -6.55 4.58 -20.83
CA VAL A 65 -6.55 3.34 -21.64
C VAL A 65 -5.34 2.44 -21.35
N GLU A 66 -4.15 3.03 -21.17
CA GLU A 66 -2.94 2.26 -20.90
C GLU A 66 -2.90 1.70 -19.46
N ILE A 67 -3.52 2.37 -18.48
CA ILE A 67 -3.71 1.83 -17.13
C ILE A 67 -4.68 0.64 -17.21
N HIS A 68 -5.81 0.81 -17.90
CA HIS A 68 -6.83 -0.22 -18.05
C HIS A 68 -6.29 -1.53 -18.66
N LYS A 69 -5.35 -1.45 -19.61
CA LYS A 69 -4.74 -2.64 -20.24
C LYS A 69 -4.09 -3.61 -19.25
N THR A 70 -3.57 -3.13 -18.13
CA THR A 70 -2.90 -3.96 -17.12
C THR A 70 -3.70 -4.09 -15.83
N ALA A 71 -4.50 -3.10 -15.49
CA ALA A 71 -5.41 -3.12 -14.35
C ALA A 71 -6.61 -4.05 -14.58
N LEU A 72 -7.10 -4.15 -15.83
CA LEU A 72 -8.23 -5.03 -16.23
C LEU A 72 -9.51 -4.77 -15.40
N GLY A 73 -9.81 -3.52 -15.09
CA GLY A 73 -10.96 -3.11 -14.28
C GLY A 73 -10.68 -2.96 -12.78
N ALA A 74 -9.48 -3.31 -12.31
CA ALA A 74 -9.12 -3.14 -10.89
C ALA A 74 -9.10 -1.66 -10.45
N GLU A 75 -8.92 -0.74 -11.39
CA GLU A 75 -9.01 0.69 -11.15
C GLU A 75 -10.44 1.18 -10.82
N ASP A 76 -11.46 0.35 -11.11
CA ASP A 76 -12.86 0.63 -10.77
C ASP A 76 -13.23 0.08 -9.39
N SER A 77 -12.54 -0.97 -8.92
CA SER A 77 -12.76 -1.59 -7.61
C SER A 77 -11.94 -0.96 -6.50
N VAL A 78 -10.65 -0.69 -6.75
CA VAL A 78 -9.74 -0.14 -5.72
C VAL A 78 -9.88 1.39 -5.62
N SER A 79 -10.17 1.89 -4.44
CA SER A 79 -10.22 3.33 -4.17
C SER A 79 -8.88 3.99 -4.47
N TRP A 80 -8.89 5.20 -5.02
CA TRP A 80 -7.68 5.96 -5.28
C TRP A 80 -7.87 7.46 -5.06
N ARG A 81 -6.76 8.15 -4.79
CA ARG A 81 -6.71 9.61 -4.67
C ARG A 81 -5.45 10.15 -5.32
N TYR A 82 -5.52 11.38 -5.81
CA TYR A 82 -4.37 12.11 -6.34
C TYR A 82 -3.85 13.14 -5.34
N PHE A 83 -2.54 13.26 -5.24
CA PHE A 83 -1.80 14.28 -4.48
C PHE A 83 -0.78 14.97 -5.36
N LYS A 84 -0.51 16.25 -5.10
CA LYS A 84 0.51 16.97 -5.86
C LYS A 84 1.91 16.43 -5.60
N THR A 85 2.19 15.96 -4.38
CA THR A 85 3.46 15.38 -3.97
C THR A 85 3.22 14.16 -3.10
N ALA A 86 4.21 13.28 -3.02
CA ALA A 86 4.14 12.14 -2.10
C ALA A 86 4.30 12.57 -0.64
N ASP A 87 4.98 13.70 -0.38
CA ASP A 87 5.07 14.29 0.96
C ASP A 87 3.67 14.61 1.53
N GLU A 88 2.77 15.21 0.72
CA GLU A 88 1.38 15.47 1.12
C GLU A 88 0.61 14.18 1.43
N ALA A 89 0.83 13.13 0.63
CA ALA A 89 0.20 11.83 0.83
C ALA A 89 0.68 11.14 2.11
N VAL A 90 1.98 11.18 2.40
CA VAL A 90 2.59 10.65 3.63
C VAL A 90 2.08 11.39 4.84
N GLU A 91 2.02 12.73 4.80
CA GLU A 91 1.51 13.54 5.89
C GLU A 91 0.05 13.20 6.22
N GLU A 92 -0.82 13.07 5.20
CA GLU A 92 -2.20 12.64 5.42
C GLU A 92 -2.28 11.24 6.05
N LEU A 93 -1.47 10.28 5.59
CA LEU A 93 -1.45 8.95 6.16
C LEU A 93 -1.04 8.97 7.64
N LYS A 94 -0.03 9.75 8.00
CA LYS A 94 0.42 9.92 9.39
C LYS A 94 -0.67 10.55 10.25
N GLN A 95 -1.36 11.58 9.76
CA GLN A 95 -2.51 12.19 10.45
C GLN A 95 -3.65 11.19 10.68
N ARG A 96 -3.83 10.24 9.75
CA ARG A 96 -4.80 9.13 9.90
C ARG A 96 -4.31 8.00 10.80
N GLY A 97 -3.08 8.07 11.31
CA GLY A 97 -2.48 7.08 12.19
C GLY A 97 -1.90 5.87 11.48
N TYR A 98 -1.53 6.00 10.19
CA TYR A 98 -0.83 4.96 9.44
C TYR A 98 0.65 5.01 9.73
N TYR A 99 1.29 3.85 9.84
CA TYR A 99 2.74 3.73 9.86
C TYR A 99 3.26 3.68 8.43
N THR A 100 4.19 4.54 8.07
CA THR A 100 4.62 4.74 6.68
C THR A 100 6.00 4.17 6.42
N TYR A 101 6.14 3.40 5.33
CA TYR A 101 7.40 2.88 4.85
C TYR A 101 7.74 3.44 3.48
N ALA A 102 8.93 4.00 3.31
CA ALA A 102 9.52 4.15 1.98
C ALA A 102 10.11 2.81 1.53
N VAL A 103 9.69 2.29 0.38
CA VAL A 103 10.22 1.03 -0.17
C VAL A 103 11.43 1.36 -1.05
N GLU A 104 12.62 1.36 -0.43
CA GLU A 104 13.85 1.81 -1.08
C GLU A 104 15.09 1.14 -0.46
N GLN A 105 16.23 1.20 -1.17
CA GLN A 105 17.52 0.77 -0.66
C GLN A 105 18.20 1.96 0.03
N ALA A 106 18.15 2.00 1.35
CA ALA A 106 18.71 3.09 2.15
C ALA A 106 19.57 2.57 3.31
N GLU A 107 20.50 3.41 3.77
CA GLU A 107 21.30 3.11 4.96
C GLU A 107 20.39 3.00 6.18
N GLY A 108 20.52 1.90 6.92
CA GLY A 108 19.71 1.64 8.12
C GLY A 108 18.30 1.08 7.81
N SER A 109 17.98 0.78 6.54
CA SER A 109 16.67 0.20 6.16
C SER A 109 16.37 -1.12 6.86
N THR A 110 15.10 -1.33 7.22
CA THR A 110 14.58 -2.62 7.65
C THR A 110 14.48 -3.57 6.45
N LYS A 111 15.10 -4.75 6.54
CA LYS A 111 14.95 -5.75 5.47
C LYS A 111 13.56 -6.40 5.54
N LEU A 112 12.96 -6.68 4.38
CA LEU A 112 11.59 -7.21 4.30
C LEU A 112 11.40 -8.50 5.12
N GLN A 113 12.38 -9.40 5.14
CA GLN A 113 12.32 -10.63 5.94
C GLN A 113 12.40 -10.38 7.45
N ASP A 114 13.00 -9.25 7.88
CA ASP A 114 13.18 -8.87 9.28
C ASP A 114 12.03 -7.97 9.79
N LEU A 115 11.05 -7.70 8.93
CA LEU A 115 9.86 -6.94 9.28
C LEU A 115 9.19 -7.56 10.51
N LYS A 116 9.05 -6.80 11.58
CA LYS A 116 8.38 -7.27 12.80
C LYS A 116 6.89 -7.43 12.53
N THR A 117 6.27 -8.38 13.21
CA THR A 117 4.83 -8.70 13.04
C THR A 117 3.89 -7.54 13.33
N HIS A 118 4.39 -6.49 13.97
CA HIS A 118 3.66 -5.27 14.29
C HIS A 118 4.55 -4.08 13.96
N PRO A 119 4.17 -3.17 13.08
CA PRO A 119 4.84 -1.88 13.02
C PRO A 119 4.76 -1.24 14.40
N PRO A 120 5.83 -0.57 14.86
CA PRO A 120 5.78 0.18 16.11
C PRO A 120 4.64 1.19 16.04
N ALA A 121 3.96 1.41 17.18
CA ALA A 121 2.96 2.48 17.26
C ALA A 121 3.63 3.81 16.89
N PRO A 122 3.00 4.67 16.04
CA PRO A 122 3.51 6.00 15.80
C PRO A 122 3.69 6.72 17.14
N PRO A 123 4.70 7.59 17.27
CA PRO A 123 4.90 8.36 18.50
C PRO A 123 3.62 9.12 18.82
N CYS A 124 3.08 8.91 20.02
CA CYS A 124 1.91 9.65 20.48
C CYS A 124 2.25 11.14 20.46
N MET A 125 1.52 11.94 19.69
CA MET A 125 1.49 13.38 19.93
C MET A 125 0.83 13.56 21.31
N GLU A 126 1.62 13.85 22.33
CA GLU A 126 1.11 14.29 23.61
C GLU A 126 0.43 15.65 23.40
N GLY A 127 -0.88 15.68 23.54
CA GLY A 127 -1.65 16.91 23.66
C GLY A 127 -2.62 17.22 22.53
N SER A 128 -3.75 16.58 22.52
CA SER A 128 -5.02 17.23 22.22
C SER A 128 -6.17 16.36 22.75
N ASP A 129 -6.99 16.94 23.62
CA ASP A 129 -8.22 16.37 24.13
C ASP A 129 -9.16 16.02 22.95
N MET A 130 -9.30 14.75 22.67
CA MET A 130 -10.38 14.28 21.80
C MET A 130 -11.64 14.02 22.66
N PRO A 131 -12.82 14.54 22.24
CA PRO A 131 -14.05 14.30 22.94
C PRO A 131 -14.42 12.81 22.96
N LEU A 132 -14.73 12.33 24.14
CA LEU A 132 -15.33 11.01 24.40
C LEU A 132 -16.76 10.97 23.85
N GLN A 133 -16.96 10.71 22.56
CA GLN A 133 -18.23 10.27 21.99
C GLN A 133 -17.93 9.42 20.76
N ASP A 134 -17.85 8.11 20.99
CA ASP A 134 -18.50 7.06 20.21
C ASP A 134 -18.17 5.70 20.84
N LYS A 135 -18.90 5.43 21.93
CA LYS A 135 -19.07 4.07 22.40
C LYS A 135 -20.28 3.51 21.65
N ALA A 136 -20.04 2.73 20.61
CA ALA A 136 -20.87 1.62 20.14
C ALA A 136 -20.48 1.24 18.72
N GLU A 137 -19.60 0.25 18.56
CA GLU A 137 -19.97 -1.00 17.91
C GLU A 137 -18.76 -1.93 17.97
N LYS A 138 -18.87 -2.91 18.85
CA LYS A 138 -17.96 -4.04 18.84
C LYS A 138 -18.20 -4.84 17.56
N LEU A 139 -17.41 -4.59 16.52
CA LEU A 139 -17.18 -5.59 15.51
C LEU A 139 -15.91 -6.35 15.88
N SER A 140 -16.07 -7.66 16.07
CA SER A 140 -15.01 -8.60 16.37
C SER A 140 -14.04 -8.72 15.22
N THR A 141 -12.97 -7.92 15.19
CA THR A 141 -11.87 -8.06 14.24
C THR A 141 -10.62 -8.48 14.99
N PRO A 142 -10.06 -9.68 14.73
CA PRO A 142 -8.84 -10.13 15.39
C PRO A 142 -7.59 -9.63 14.68
N LEU A 143 -7.37 -8.31 14.61
CA LEU A 143 -6.11 -7.73 14.17
C LEU A 143 -5.83 -6.43 14.92
N HIS A 144 -5.38 -6.58 16.17
CA HIS A 144 -4.66 -5.50 16.84
C HIS A 144 -3.26 -5.38 16.24
N ILE A 145 -3.15 -4.74 15.08
CA ILE A 145 -1.90 -4.09 14.67
C ILE A 145 -1.72 -2.97 15.70
N GLY A 146 -0.65 -3.05 16.51
CA GLY A 146 -0.46 -2.20 17.67
C GLY A 146 -0.70 -0.72 17.35
N ARG A 147 -1.70 -0.14 17.97
CA ARG A 147 -2.16 1.25 18.01
C ARG A 147 -2.14 2.08 16.71
N GLY A 148 -1.69 1.58 15.57
CA GLY A 148 -1.74 2.22 14.25
C GLY A 148 -2.98 1.78 13.49
N ARG A 149 -3.55 2.67 12.66
CA ARG A 149 -4.75 2.39 11.86
C ARG A 149 -4.48 1.50 10.66
N GLY A 150 -3.22 1.47 10.19
CA GLY A 150 -2.79 0.71 9.01
C GLY A 150 -1.35 1.02 8.59
N VAL A 151 -1.00 0.64 7.39
CA VAL A 151 0.34 0.82 6.80
C VAL A 151 0.26 1.59 5.49
N GLY A 152 1.15 2.57 5.30
CA GLY A 152 1.41 3.24 4.04
C GLY A 152 2.70 2.72 3.41
N LEU A 153 2.67 2.32 2.14
CA LEU A 153 3.83 1.86 1.38
C LEU A 153 4.11 2.85 0.25
N VAL A 154 5.23 3.55 0.30
CA VAL A 154 5.63 4.48 -0.76
C VAL A 154 6.58 3.79 -1.72
N LEU A 155 6.21 3.77 -2.98
CA LEU A 155 6.97 3.20 -4.10
C LEU A 155 7.35 4.33 -5.06
N GLY A 156 8.61 4.44 -5.38
CA GLY A 156 9.16 5.56 -6.14
C GLY A 156 9.23 5.38 -7.64
N ASN A 157 9.72 6.43 -8.28
CA ASN A 157 10.00 6.52 -9.70
C ASN A 157 10.96 5.40 -10.17
N GLU A 158 10.76 4.90 -11.39
CA GLU A 158 11.52 3.77 -11.94
C GLU A 158 13.03 4.07 -12.14
N VAL A 159 13.41 5.34 -12.15
CA VAL A 159 14.81 5.78 -12.38
C VAL A 159 15.42 6.38 -11.13
N LYS A 160 14.65 7.22 -10.42
CA LYS A 160 15.13 8.02 -9.29
C LYS A 160 14.83 7.37 -7.93
N GLY A 161 13.94 6.37 -7.89
CA GLY A 161 13.43 5.82 -6.64
C GLY A 161 12.45 6.76 -5.93
N VAL A 162 12.29 6.60 -4.62
CA VAL A 162 11.52 7.48 -3.75
C VAL A 162 12.30 8.76 -3.50
N HIS A 163 11.66 9.94 -3.58
CA HIS A 163 12.31 11.21 -3.27
C HIS A 163 12.86 11.23 -1.85
N GLN A 164 14.06 11.83 -1.65
CA GLN A 164 14.73 11.84 -0.35
C GLN A 164 13.86 12.50 0.74
N SER A 165 13.14 13.58 0.42
CA SER A 165 12.22 14.23 1.36
C SER A 165 11.13 13.28 1.85
N VAL A 166 10.65 12.41 0.97
CA VAL A 166 9.61 11.41 1.30
C VAL A 166 10.20 10.27 2.14
N VAL A 167 11.44 9.83 1.83
CA VAL A 167 12.16 8.84 2.67
C VAL A 167 12.32 9.39 4.09
N ASP A 168 12.76 10.67 4.21
CA ASP A 168 12.95 11.34 5.48
C ASP A 168 11.65 11.58 6.26
N ALA A 169 10.52 11.73 5.52
CA ALA A 169 9.20 11.92 6.10
C ALA A 169 8.54 10.61 6.57
N CYS A 170 8.92 9.46 6.01
CA CYS A 170 8.38 8.16 6.41
C CYS A 170 8.88 7.75 7.81
N ASP A 171 8.14 6.84 8.44
CA ASP A 171 8.51 6.34 9.77
C ASP A 171 9.67 5.33 9.70
N ASP A 172 9.82 4.63 8.56
CA ASP A 172 10.90 3.67 8.33
C ASP A 172 11.16 3.49 6.82
N CYS A 173 12.26 2.88 6.47
CA CYS A 173 12.59 2.47 5.11
C CYS A 173 12.62 0.94 5.03
N LEU A 174 11.93 0.37 4.03
CA LEU A 174 11.79 -1.06 3.85
C LEU A 174 12.52 -1.52 2.58
N GLU A 175 13.44 -2.45 2.72
CA GLU A 175 14.26 -2.94 1.63
C GLU A 175 14.01 -4.41 1.31
N ILE A 176 13.87 -4.73 0.02
CA ILE A 176 13.90 -6.10 -0.49
C ILE A 176 15.37 -6.45 -0.82
N PRO A 177 15.99 -7.44 -0.15
CA PRO A 177 17.34 -7.86 -0.48
C PRO A 177 17.46 -8.34 -1.93
N GLN A 178 18.45 -7.83 -2.65
CA GLN A 178 18.71 -8.17 -4.04
C GLN A 178 20.11 -8.75 -4.21
N PHE A 179 20.24 -9.84 -4.97
CA PHE A 179 21.49 -10.60 -5.15
C PHE A 179 21.94 -10.65 -6.61
N GLY A 180 21.27 -9.90 -7.48
CA GLY A 180 21.54 -9.87 -8.91
C GLY A 180 22.51 -8.78 -9.33
N THR A 181 22.59 -8.52 -10.63
CA THR A 181 23.48 -7.51 -11.24
C THR A 181 22.80 -6.14 -11.43
N LYS A 182 21.49 -6.06 -11.25
CA LYS A 182 20.73 -4.81 -11.43
C LYS A 182 20.55 -4.10 -10.09
N HIS A 183 20.50 -2.79 -10.14
CA HIS A 183 20.39 -1.95 -8.96
C HIS A 183 18.97 -1.85 -8.40
N SER A 184 17.95 -2.17 -9.22
CA SER A 184 16.54 -2.09 -8.82
C SER A 184 15.69 -3.13 -9.54
N MET A 185 14.53 -3.42 -8.95
CA MET A 185 13.47 -4.21 -9.58
C MET A 185 12.42 -3.28 -10.21
N ASN A 186 11.60 -3.83 -11.11
CA ASN A 186 10.44 -3.12 -11.62
C ASN A 186 9.49 -2.76 -10.46
N VAL A 187 8.98 -1.52 -10.43
CA VAL A 187 8.16 -0.98 -9.34
C VAL A 187 6.89 -1.79 -9.10
N SER A 188 6.23 -2.30 -10.14
CA SER A 188 5.03 -3.12 -9.97
C SER A 188 5.33 -4.52 -9.43
N VAL A 189 6.51 -5.08 -9.73
CA VAL A 189 7.00 -6.32 -9.14
C VAL A 189 7.35 -6.10 -7.67
N THR A 190 8.05 -5.02 -7.36
CA THR A 190 8.35 -4.60 -5.97
C THR A 190 7.06 -4.46 -5.17
N ALA A 191 6.06 -3.75 -5.71
CA ALA A 191 4.75 -3.62 -5.10
C ALA A 191 4.12 -4.99 -4.80
N GLY A 192 4.14 -5.90 -5.77
CA GLY A 192 3.59 -7.25 -5.59
C GLY A 192 4.24 -8.03 -4.46
N ILE A 193 5.57 -7.97 -4.34
CA ILE A 193 6.33 -8.66 -3.27
C ILE A 193 5.97 -8.07 -1.90
N VAL A 194 6.00 -6.74 -1.77
CA VAL A 194 5.76 -6.08 -0.48
C VAL A 194 4.29 -6.21 -0.07
N ILE A 195 3.34 -5.97 -0.98
CA ILE A 195 1.90 -6.15 -0.71
C ILE A 195 1.61 -7.59 -0.27
N TRP A 196 2.19 -8.60 -0.95
CA TRP A 196 2.04 -10.01 -0.54
C TRP A 196 2.56 -10.26 0.87
N GLU A 197 3.72 -9.71 1.24
CA GLU A 197 4.27 -9.90 2.58
C GLU A 197 3.36 -9.32 3.66
N PHE A 198 2.79 -8.12 3.43
CA PHE A 198 1.81 -7.54 4.35
C PHE A 198 0.50 -8.33 4.36
N ALA A 199 0.00 -8.76 3.19
CA ALA A 199 -1.22 -9.58 3.11
C ALA A 199 -1.05 -10.93 3.84
N ARG A 200 0.10 -11.57 3.69
CA ARG A 200 0.42 -12.82 4.40
C ARG A 200 0.36 -12.64 5.92
N ARG A 201 0.83 -11.51 6.43
CA ARG A 201 0.83 -11.19 7.86
C ARG A 201 -0.54 -10.74 8.35
N MET A 202 -1.21 -9.86 7.61
CA MET A 202 -2.46 -9.24 8.02
C MET A 202 -3.68 -10.13 7.79
N LEU A 203 -3.73 -10.85 6.65
CA LEU A 203 -4.90 -11.64 6.27
C LEU A 203 -4.75 -13.13 6.60
N LEU A 204 -3.54 -13.67 6.62
CA LEU A 204 -3.31 -15.09 6.85
C LEU A 204 -2.70 -15.40 8.22
N GLY A 205 -2.30 -14.40 8.99
CA GLY A 205 -1.77 -14.55 10.34
C GLY A 205 -0.46 -15.35 10.42
N LYS A 206 0.38 -15.31 9.36
CA LYS A 206 1.59 -16.13 9.24
C LYS A 206 2.83 -15.28 9.06
#